data_25a04bea0f0ee5626508a150140e124c
#
_entry.id   25a04bea0f0ee5626508a150140e124c
#
_cell.length_a   1.000
_cell.length_b   1.000
_cell.length_c   1.000
_cell.angle_alpha   90.00
_cell.angle_beta   90.00
_cell.angle_gamma   90.00
#
_symmetry.space_group_name_H-M   'P 1'
#
loop_
_entity.id
_entity.type
_entity.pdbx_description
1 polymer ?
#
loop_
_entity_poly.entity_id
_entity_poly.type
_entity_poly.pdbx_seq_one_letter_code
_entity_poly.pdbx_strand_id
1 'polypeptide(L)'
;MKVKVKKLNENAVIPFKTYEKDFCYDVVAVSEEEVAPNVWKYGIGLAFQIDRDDLYALDHVNVSIDFRPRSSVWKTGMVLSNCEGTIDELYTGEVFAVFYHVFPNMERYKVGQRIGQIKIGITTPIEFVVVDELDETERNSGSYGSTGV
;
A
#
# COMPACT_ATOMS: atom_id res chain seq x y z
N MET A 1 -17.08 3.93 -7.46
CA MET A 1 -15.99 3.05 -7.93
C MET A 1 -16.20 1.65 -7.37
N LYS A 2 -16.21 0.66 -8.22
CA LYS A 2 -16.27 -0.75 -7.82
C LYS A 2 -14.90 -1.40 -7.94
N VAL A 3 -14.58 -2.27 -6.98
CA VAL A 3 -13.39 -3.13 -6.99
C VAL A 3 -13.86 -4.57 -6.88
N LYS A 4 -13.59 -5.37 -7.92
CA LYS A 4 -13.87 -6.81 -7.89
C LYS A 4 -12.85 -7.46 -6.97
N VAL A 5 -13.30 -8.35 -6.10
CA VAL A 5 -12.45 -9.05 -5.13
C VAL A 5 -12.63 -10.56 -5.31
N LYS A 6 -11.50 -11.26 -5.48
CA LYS A 6 -11.46 -12.72 -5.52
C LYS A 6 -10.81 -13.24 -4.25
N LYS A 7 -11.50 -14.10 -3.51
CA LYS A 7 -10.89 -14.87 -2.42
C LYS A 7 -10.05 -16.01 -2.98
N LEU A 8 -8.78 -16.04 -2.58
CA LEU A 8 -7.81 -17.11 -2.89
C LEU A 8 -7.61 -18.03 -1.69
N ASN A 9 -8.12 -17.62 -0.52
CA ASN A 9 -8.13 -18.39 0.71
C ASN A 9 -9.53 -18.29 1.34
N GLU A 10 -10.08 -19.41 1.84
CA GLU A 10 -11.41 -19.44 2.45
C GLU A 10 -11.56 -18.52 3.67
N ASN A 11 -10.46 -18.36 4.43
CA ASN A 11 -10.40 -17.50 5.60
C ASN A 11 -10.15 -16.02 5.26
N ALA A 12 -10.03 -15.67 3.96
CA ALA A 12 -9.79 -14.30 3.57
C ALA A 12 -10.94 -13.38 3.97
N VAL A 13 -10.59 -12.26 4.60
CA VAL A 13 -11.53 -11.24 5.08
C VAL A 13 -11.57 -10.10 4.06
N ILE A 14 -12.75 -9.76 3.57
CA ILE A 14 -12.93 -8.59 2.69
C ILE A 14 -12.50 -7.33 3.45
N PRO A 15 -11.72 -6.42 2.82
CA PRO A 15 -11.28 -5.20 3.47
C PRO A 15 -12.45 -4.39 4.04
N PHE A 16 -12.30 -3.91 5.25
CA PHE A 16 -13.38 -3.25 5.98
C PHE A 16 -12.91 -2.00 6.72
N LYS A 17 -13.85 -1.14 7.06
CA LYS A 17 -13.66 0.04 7.92
C LYS A 17 -14.29 -0.21 9.28
N THR A 18 -13.65 0.29 10.34
CA THR A 18 -14.24 0.31 11.67
C THR A 18 -15.29 1.43 11.79
N TYR A 19 -14.98 2.60 11.22
CA TYR A 19 -15.90 3.73 11.12
C TYR A 19 -16.13 4.10 9.64
N GLU A 20 -17.33 4.47 9.28
CA GLU A 20 -17.72 4.78 7.89
C GLU A 20 -16.79 5.81 7.22
N LYS A 21 -16.36 6.82 7.99
CA LYS A 21 -15.51 7.91 7.52
C LYS A 21 -13.99 7.61 7.61
N ASP A 22 -13.59 6.41 8.04
CA ASP A 22 -12.19 6.03 7.97
C ASP A 22 -11.70 6.12 6.52
N PHE A 23 -10.49 6.62 6.31
CA PHE A 23 -9.95 6.84 4.96
C PHE A 23 -9.57 5.53 4.28
N CYS A 24 -8.98 4.60 5.04
CA CYS A 24 -8.48 3.32 4.54
C CYS A 24 -9.35 2.15 5.02
N TYR A 25 -9.19 1.01 4.34
CA TYR A 25 -9.82 -0.27 4.69
C TYR A 25 -8.79 -1.19 5.32
N ASP A 26 -9.07 -1.71 6.51
CA ASP A 26 -8.22 -2.69 7.20
C ASP A 26 -8.16 -4.00 6.42
N VAL A 27 -6.98 -4.64 6.39
CA VAL A 27 -6.74 -5.97 5.83
C VAL A 27 -6.16 -6.91 6.87
N VAL A 28 -6.56 -8.18 6.78
CA VAL A 28 -6.23 -9.24 7.74
C VAL A 28 -5.29 -10.25 7.09
N ALA A 29 -4.23 -10.67 7.80
CA ALA A 29 -3.35 -11.74 7.34
C ALA A 29 -4.05 -13.11 7.44
N VAL A 30 -3.91 -13.92 6.39
CA VAL A 30 -4.34 -15.32 6.35
C VAL A 30 -3.17 -16.29 6.21
N SER A 31 -1.99 -15.77 5.92
CA SER A 31 -0.75 -16.54 5.90
C SER A 31 0.42 -15.71 6.41
N GLU A 32 1.45 -16.38 6.89
CA GLU A 32 2.73 -15.79 7.28
C GLU A 32 3.87 -16.73 6.91
N GLU A 33 4.98 -16.16 6.44
CA GLU A 33 6.16 -16.88 6.02
C GLU A 33 7.41 -16.05 6.34
N GLU A 34 8.42 -16.64 6.97
CA GLU A 34 9.74 -16.02 7.09
C GLU A 34 10.52 -16.26 5.80
N VAL A 35 10.64 -15.22 4.96
CA VAL A 35 11.30 -15.30 3.64
C VAL A 35 12.80 -15.04 3.69
N ALA A 36 13.28 -14.45 4.76
CA ALA A 36 14.68 -14.27 5.11
C ALA A 36 14.78 -13.99 6.63
N PRO A 37 15.96 -14.08 7.27
CA PRO A 37 16.10 -13.81 8.70
C PRO A 37 15.46 -12.48 9.12
N ASN A 38 14.45 -12.55 9.99
CA ASN A 38 13.64 -11.42 10.45
C ASN A 38 12.88 -10.66 9.34
N VAL A 39 12.65 -11.30 8.18
CA VAL A 39 11.82 -10.74 7.09
C VAL A 39 10.60 -11.61 6.90
N TRP A 40 9.43 -11.04 7.13
CA TRP A 40 8.16 -11.76 7.17
C TRP A 40 7.23 -11.29 6.07
N LYS A 41 6.75 -12.24 5.26
CA LYS A 41 5.72 -12.04 4.25
C LYS A 41 4.37 -12.48 4.80
N TYR A 42 3.36 -11.61 4.67
CA TYR A 42 1.98 -11.87 5.08
C TYR A 42 1.08 -11.78 3.86
N GLY A 43 0.37 -12.86 3.54
CA GLY A 43 -0.67 -12.87 2.52
C GLY A 43 -2.03 -12.52 3.13
N ILE A 44 -2.85 -11.80 2.37
CA ILE A 44 -4.23 -11.48 2.79
C ILE A 44 -5.27 -12.40 2.13
N GLY A 45 -4.84 -13.32 1.25
CA GLY A 45 -5.71 -14.29 0.58
C GLY A 45 -6.69 -13.67 -0.42
N LEU A 46 -6.41 -12.45 -0.90
CA LEU A 46 -7.27 -11.71 -1.80
C LEU A 46 -6.50 -11.24 -3.03
N ALA A 47 -7.20 -11.27 -4.17
CA ALA A 47 -6.81 -10.60 -5.39
C ALA A 47 -7.88 -9.56 -5.77
N PHE A 48 -7.46 -8.47 -6.42
CA PHE A 48 -8.33 -7.35 -6.75
C PHE A 48 -8.30 -7.06 -8.25
N GLN A 49 -9.38 -6.46 -8.74
CA GLN A 49 -9.47 -5.88 -10.07
C GLN A 49 -10.33 -4.63 -10.02
N ILE A 50 -9.79 -3.52 -10.49
CA ILE A 50 -10.55 -2.27 -10.62
C ILE A 50 -11.60 -2.44 -11.72
N ASP A 51 -12.85 -2.04 -11.44
CA ASP A 51 -13.92 -2.04 -12.43
C ASP A 51 -13.93 -0.71 -13.18
N ARG A 52 -13.33 -0.68 -14.37
CA ARG A 52 -13.24 0.52 -15.20
C ARG A 52 -14.59 0.99 -15.73
N ASP A 53 -15.57 0.12 -15.90
CA ASP A 53 -16.90 0.49 -16.36
C ASP A 53 -17.61 1.44 -15.39
N ASP A 54 -17.20 1.47 -14.13
CA ASP A 54 -17.73 2.35 -13.08
C ASP A 54 -16.92 3.67 -12.92
N LEU A 55 -15.96 3.93 -13.82
CA LEU A 55 -15.00 5.04 -13.72
C LEU A 55 -15.10 6.07 -14.85
N TYR A 56 -16.26 6.23 -15.48
CA TYR A 56 -16.47 7.13 -16.65
C TYR A 56 -15.86 8.55 -16.53
N ALA A 57 -15.73 9.07 -15.34
CA ALA A 57 -15.12 10.38 -15.09
C ALA A 57 -13.58 10.33 -14.95
N LEU A 58 -12.96 9.14 -15.02
CA LEU A 58 -11.54 8.91 -14.71
C LEU A 58 -10.81 8.15 -15.82
N ASP A 59 -11.28 8.22 -17.07
CA ASP A 59 -10.69 7.51 -18.22
C ASP A 59 -9.22 7.90 -18.49
N HIS A 60 -8.78 9.03 -17.95
CA HIS A 60 -7.43 9.58 -18.19
C HIS A 60 -6.50 9.45 -16.98
N VAL A 61 -6.85 8.63 -15.99
CA VAL A 61 -6.02 8.45 -14.79
C VAL A 61 -5.53 7.01 -14.68
N ASN A 62 -4.37 6.84 -14.06
CA ASN A 62 -3.90 5.55 -13.58
C ASN A 62 -4.43 5.33 -12.16
N VAL A 63 -4.80 4.09 -11.85
CA VAL A 63 -5.35 3.70 -10.56
C VAL A 63 -4.48 2.62 -9.94
N SER A 64 -4.27 2.71 -8.64
CA SER A 64 -3.58 1.67 -7.85
C SER A 64 -4.39 1.32 -6.62
N ILE A 65 -4.03 0.20 -5.99
CA ILE A 65 -4.41 -0.11 -4.61
C ILE A 65 -3.14 0.05 -3.77
N ASP A 66 -3.15 1.00 -2.84
CA ASP A 66 -1.98 1.28 -2.01
C ASP A 66 -2.15 0.63 -0.64
N PHE A 67 -1.19 -0.22 -0.27
CA PHE A 67 -1.09 -0.83 1.06
C PHE A 67 -0.22 0.04 1.96
N ARG A 68 -0.72 0.30 3.18
CA ARG A 68 0.00 1.04 4.22
C ARG A 68 -0.04 0.29 5.55
N PRO A 69 1.02 0.39 6.37
CA PRO A 69 0.95 -0.07 7.75
C PRO A 69 -0.14 0.67 8.53
N ARG A 70 -0.65 0.02 9.57
CA ARG A 70 -1.52 0.70 10.55
C ARG A 70 -0.69 1.61 11.46
N SER A 71 -1.33 2.61 12.04
CA SER A 71 -0.68 3.50 13.02
C SER A 71 -0.08 2.76 14.23
N SER A 72 -0.61 1.57 14.54
CA SER A 72 -0.15 0.72 15.64
C SER A 72 1.04 -0.18 15.28
N VAL A 73 1.58 -0.14 14.06
CA VAL A 73 2.71 -0.99 13.61
C VAL A 73 3.93 -0.90 14.53
N TRP A 74 4.18 0.25 15.12
CA TRP A 74 5.29 0.46 16.07
C TRP A 74 5.25 -0.48 17.28
N LYS A 75 4.07 -0.98 17.67
CA LYS A 75 3.89 -1.93 18.78
C LYS A 75 4.39 -3.34 18.46
N THR A 76 4.62 -3.64 17.19
CA THR A 76 5.04 -4.97 16.71
C THR A 76 6.54 -5.06 16.45
N GLY A 77 7.27 -3.96 16.57
CA GLY A 77 8.67 -3.91 16.18
C GLY A 77 8.92 -4.14 14.68
N MET A 78 7.88 -4.05 13.87
CA MET A 78 7.95 -4.29 12.43
C MET A 78 7.92 -3.00 11.61
N VAL A 79 8.56 -3.02 10.46
CA VAL A 79 8.56 -1.93 9.47
C VAL A 79 8.23 -2.53 8.10
N LEU A 80 7.31 -1.92 7.37
CA LEU A 80 7.00 -2.33 5.99
C LEU A 80 8.23 -2.12 5.10
N SER A 81 8.64 -3.16 4.36
CA SER A 81 9.91 -3.18 3.64
C SER A 81 10.00 -2.15 2.51
N ASN A 82 8.88 -1.77 1.92
CA ASN A 82 8.77 -0.84 0.80
C ASN A 82 8.06 0.48 1.15
N CYS A 83 7.99 0.85 2.43
CA CYS A 83 7.34 2.06 2.96
C CYS A 83 5.84 2.17 2.63
N GLU A 84 5.47 2.11 1.37
CA GLU A 84 4.12 1.99 0.82
C GLU A 84 4.14 0.91 -0.28
N GLY A 85 3.20 -0.02 -0.21
CA GLY A 85 3.04 -1.07 -1.23
C GLY A 85 2.05 -0.61 -2.29
N THR A 86 2.51 -0.23 -3.46
CA THR A 86 1.65 0.09 -4.59
C THR A 86 1.35 -1.18 -5.38
N ILE A 87 0.08 -1.52 -5.46
CA ILE A 87 -0.44 -2.64 -6.25
C ILE A 87 -1.00 -2.05 -7.54
N ASP A 88 -0.34 -2.33 -8.65
CA ASP A 88 -0.72 -1.82 -9.97
C ASP A 88 -2.08 -2.35 -10.40
N GLU A 89 -2.82 -1.57 -11.15
CA GLU A 89 -4.16 -1.89 -11.62
C GLU A 89 -4.27 -3.23 -12.36
N LEU A 90 -3.23 -3.57 -13.15
CA LEU A 90 -3.20 -4.81 -13.93
C LEU A 90 -2.75 -6.03 -13.12
N TYR A 91 -2.31 -5.85 -11.87
CA TYR A 91 -1.93 -6.97 -11.02
C TYR A 91 -3.17 -7.63 -10.42
N THR A 92 -3.38 -8.89 -10.78
CA THR A 92 -4.52 -9.71 -10.32
C THR A 92 -4.10 -10.93 -9.49
N GLY A 93 -2.86 -10.93 -9.00
CA GLY A 93 -2.36 -11.95 -8.07
C GLY A 93 -2.76 -11.67 -6.62
N GLU A 94 -2.36 -12.58 -5.72
CA GLU A 94 -2.56 -12.37 -4.28
C GLU A 94 -1.81 -11.13 -3.79
N VAL A 95 -2.48 -10.31 -3.00
CA VAL A 95 -1.84 -9.19 -2.31
C VAL A 95 -1.19 -9.68 -1.02
N PHE A 96 0.06 -9.33 -0.84
CA PHE A 96 0.84 -9.59 0.38
C PHE A 96 1.68 -8.37 0.77
N ALA A 97 2.08 -8.33 2.03
CA ALA A 97 2.97 -7.31 2.56
C ALA A 97 4.21 -7.99 3.18
N VAL A 98 5.38 -7.39 2.94
CA VAL A 98 6.64 -7.84 3.52
C VAL A 98 7.11 -6.85 4.56
N PHE A 99 7.45 -7.34 5.75
CA PHE A 99 7.92 -6.52 6.85
C PHE A 99 9.29 -6.99 7.33
N TYR A 100 10.15 -6.04 7.67
CA TYR A 100 11.31 -6.28 8.52
C TYR A 100 10.88 -6.29 9.99
N HIS A 101 11.29 -7.30 10.76
CA HIS A 101 11.11 -7.35 12.20
C HIS A 101 12.37 -6.77 12.87
N VAL A 102 12.43 -5.45 12.99
CA VAL A 102 13.62 -4.73 13.44
C VAL A 102 13.84 -4.81 14.95
N PHE A 103 12.78 -5.09 15.72
CA PHE A 103 12.86 -5.32 17.17
C PHE A 103 12.33 -6.71 17.52
N PRO A 104 13.17 -7.78 17.41
CA PRO A 104 12.72 -9.18 17.57
C PRO A 104 12.19 -9.54 18.97
N ASN A 105 12.45 -8.70 19.98
CA ASN A 105 11.89 -8.82 21.32
C ASN A 105 10.44 -8.35 21.45
N MET A 106 9.90 -7.70 20.45
CA MET A 106 8.50 -7.31 20.36
C MET A 106 7.69 -8.35 19.61
N GLU A 107 6.42 -8.50 19.96
CA GLU A 107 5.56 -9.47 19.29
C GLU A 107 5.18 -9.01 17.88
N ARG A 108 5.61 -9.76 16.84
CA ARG A 108 5.25 -9.51 15.45
C ARG A 108 3.78 -9.82 15.16
N TYR A 109 3.27 -9.38 14.02
CA TYR A 109 1.96 -9.77 13.53
C TYR A 109 1.82 -11.30 13.42
N LYS A 110 0.57 -11.78 13.60
CA LYS A 110 0.16 -13.18 13.43
C LYS A 110 -1.00 -13.28 12.44
N VAL A 111 -1.17 -14.47 11.86
CA VAL A 111 -2.38 -14.80 11.10
C VAL A 111 -3.63 -14.47 11.91
N GLY A 112 -4.64 -13.91 11.24
CA GLY A 112 -5.89 -13.42 11.83
C GLY A 112 -5.83 -11.98 12.34
N GLN A 113 -4.66 -11.35 12.37
CA GLN A 113 -4.52 -9.96 12.79
C GLN A 113 -4.60 -8.99 11.60
N ARG A 114 -5.04 -7.77 11.89
CA ARG A 114 -5.00 -6.64 10.95
C ARG A 114 -3.56 -6.15 10.80
N ILE A 115 -2.95 -6.41 9.66
CA ILE A 115 -1.52 -6.13 9.41
C ILE A 115 -1.29 -4.79 8.70
N GLY A 116 -2.32 -4.22 8.12
CA GLY A 116 -2.23 -3.00 7.34
C GLY A 116 -3.60 -2.52 6.94
N GLN A 117 -3.61 -1.59 6.02
CA GLN A 117 -4.81 -1.00 5.45
C GLN A 117 -4.57 -0.63 3.99
N ILE A 118 -5.61 -0.63 3.19
CA ILE A 118 -5.55 -0.27 1.78
C ILE A 118 -6.44 0.94 1.47
N LYS A 119 -6.04 1.68 0.45
CA LYS A 119 -6.82 2.75 -0.19
C LYS A 119 -6.64 2.68 -1.69
N ILE A 120 -7.46 3.41 -2.43
CA ILE A 120 -7.24 3.64 -3.85
C ILE A 120 -6.29 4.84 -4.02
N GLY A 121 -5.26 4.65 -4.84
CA GLY A 121 -4.41 5.71 -5.37
C GLY A 121 -4.87 6.11 -6.78
N ILE A 122 -4.79 7.39 -7.10
CA ILE A 122 -5.13 7.93 -8.42
C ILE A 122 -4.01 8.89 -8.81
N THR A 123 -3.51 8.72 -10.04
CA THR A 123 -2.51 9.63 -10.61
C THR A 123 -2.80 9.86 -12.09
N THR A 124 -2.40 11.02 -12.59
CA THR A 124 -2.48 11.33 -14.02
C THR A 124 -1.26 10.74 -14.74
N PRO A 125 -1.41 10.24 -15.98
CA PRO A 125 -0.26 9.94 -16.82
C PRO A 125 0.65 11.16 -16.97
N ILE A 126 1.95 10.93 -16.96
CA ILE A 126 2.96 11.97 -17.14
C ILE A 126 3.84 11.63 -18.34
N GLU A 127 4.22 12.66 -19.09
CA GLU A 127 5.22 12.57 -20.14
C GLU A 127 6.51 13.24 -19.65
N PHE A 128 7.61 12.51 -19.69
CA PHE A 128 8.93 13.06 -19.36
C PHE A 128 9.56 13.64 -20.62
N VAL A 129 9.76 14.97 -20.64
CA VAL A 129 10.41 15.68 -21.74
C VAL A 129 11.82 16.08 -21.30
N VAL A 130 12.82 15.62 -22.04
CA VAL A 130 14.21 16.01 -21.80
C VAL A 130 14.42 17.42 -22.32
N VAL A 131 14.93 18.29 -21.47
CA VAL A 131 15.29 19.67 -21.77
C VAL A 131 16.73 19.95 -21.35
N ASP A 132 17.38 20.91 -21.99
CA ASP A 132 18.75 21.30 -21.64
C ASP A 132 18.78 22.11 -20.32
N GLU A 133 17.77 22.92 -20.09
CA GLU A 133 17.66 23.78 -18.91
C GLU A 133 16.23 23.77 -18.36
N LEU A 134 16.11 23.93 -17.04
CA LEU A 134 14.84 24.11 -16.36
C LEU A 134 14.59 25.59 -16.09
N ASP A 135 13.33 25.98 -16.02
CA ASP A 135 12.95 27.34 -15.63
C ASP A 135 13.44 27.68 -14.21
N GLU A 136 13.85 28.94 -14.03
CA GLU A 136 14.21 29.47 -12.71
C GLU A 136 12.98 29.54 -11.81
N THR A 137 13.16 29.14 -10.52
CA THR A 137 12.15 29.24 -9.48
C THR A 137 12.71 29.92 -8.24
N GLU A 138 11.85 30.39 -7.35
CA GLU A 138 12.29 30.98 -6.06
C GLU A 138 13.16 30.00 -5.25
N ARG A 139 12.97 28.72 -5.39
CA ARG A 139 13.70 27.67 -4.65
C ARG A 139 14.96 27.19 -5.39
N ASN A 140 14.92 27.17 -6.72
CA ASN A 140 15.98 26.59 -7.60
C ASN A 140 16.49 25.24 -7.06
N SER A 141 17.79 25.12 -6.84
CA SER A 141 18.47 23.93 -6.31
C SER A 141 18.44 23.81 -4.77
N GLY A 142 17.69 24.67 -4.07
CA GLY A 142 17.60 24.64 -2.61
C GLY A 142 17.11 23.30 -2.08
N SER A 143 17.99 22.58 -1.35
CA SER A 143 17.77 21.26 -0.78
C SER A 143 17.42 21.32 0.72
N TYR A 144 17.68 20.25 1.46
CA TYR A 144 17.39 20.13 2.89
C TYR A 144 17.94 21.31 3.69
N GLY A 145 17.08 21.94 4.50
CA GLY A 145 17.45 23.08 5.33
C GLY A 145 17.49 24.45 4.62
N SER A 146 17.19 24.52 3.32
CA SER A 146 17.17 25.80 2.57
C SER A 146 16.10 26.78 3.05
N THR A 147 15.09 26.33 3.79
CA THR A 147 14.00 27.14 4.37
C THR A 147 14.17 27.42 5.87
N GLY A 148 15.31 27.07 6.45
CA GLY A 148 15.60 27.21 7.88
C GLY A 148 15.10 26.01 8.70
N VAL A 149 15.51 25.98 9.98
CA VAL A 149 15.08 25.01 11.00
C VAL A 149 14.08 25.71 11.90
#